data_706a50867b9f7f9d9e5bc93e090a81d3
#
_entry.id   706a50867b9f7f9d9e5bc93e090a81d3
#
_cell.length_a   1.000
_cell.length_b   1.000
_cell.length_c   1.000
_cell.angle_alpha   90.00
_cell.angle_beta   90.00
_cell.angle_gamma   90.00
#
_symmetry.space_group_name_H-M   'P 1'
#
loop_
_entity.id
_entity.type
_entity.pdbx_description
1 polymer ?
#
loop_
_entity_poly.entity_id
_entity_poly.type
_entity_poly.pdbx_seq_one_letter_code
_entity_poly.pdbx_strand_id
1 'polypeptide(L)'
;MAHYLESKPRYEVLDGLRGVAAIIVVLYHLFECYPSNLLTVYVSHGYLAVDFFFALSGFVMGYAYDDRWNRMSIADFAKRRIIRLHPMVVFGAVVGVCFFYYTGGIDLYNQVDGALWWMVLLQALLMICMIPLPPSMDIRGWGELTSINGPIWTLMYEYVANVLYVLVLRRVSKVVLGILVVLSAVLTADLTLGLNLFGLLHESASNYSVAGGYALTAEQVYVGYARLLCPFLMGLLLCRLGKKITLRGGFGLTSLVLIAVLCVPLVGGQNGLPDGIYQFVCILVFFPLILAMGAGSTLTGNRSLAVCRFLGNISYPLYITHYPLIYMQTSWKLRYPDAPVGTHIMVGISTLAIALFIAWGAYKLYDAPVREWLTQNWARKKNEK
;
A
#
# COMPACT_ATOMS: atom_id res chain seq x y z
N MET A 1 -4.56 36.16 9.04
CA MET A 1 -4.86 35.47 7.75
C MET A 1 -4.10 34.14 7.68
N ALA A 2 -4.78 33.01 7.59
CA ALA A 2 -4.13 31.74 7.44
C ALA A 2 -3.75 31.54 5.96
N HIS A 3 -2.52 31.85 5.61
CA HIS A 3 -2.00 31.56 4.27
C HIS A 3 -1.97 30.05 4.03
N TYR A 4 -2.44 29.60 2.87
CA TYR A 4 -2.27 28.20 2.43
C TYR A 4 -0.78 27.88 2.38
N LEU A 5 -0.36 26.90 3.19
CA LEU A 5 1.05 26.53 3.26
C LEU A 5 1.44 25.73 2.02
N GLU A 6 2.45 26.20 1.30
CA GLU A 6 3.01 25.47 0.17
C GLU A 6 3.55 24.09 0.56
N SER A 7 3.57 23.17 -0.39
CA SER A 7 4.17 21.85 -0.18
C SER A 7 5.68 21.97 -0.02
N LYS A 8 6.28 21.15 0.87
CA LYS A 8 7.74 21.06 0.98
C LYS A 8 8.35 20.42 -0.27
N PRO A 9 9.65 20.68 -0.53
CA PRO A 9 10.40 19.94 -1.55
C PRO A 9 10.23 18.42 -1.38
N ARG A 10 10.13 17.70 -2.49
CA ARG A 10 9.95 16.26 -2.47
C ARG A 10 11.26 15.53 -2.20
N TYR A 11 11.16 14.38 -1.55
CA TYR A 11 12.22 13.40 -1.55
C TYR A 11 12.09 12.54 -2.82
N GLU A 12 12.66 13.01 -3.93
CA GLU A 12 12.48 12.40 -5.25
C GLU A 12 12.89 10.91 -5.27
N VAL A 13 13.94 10.55 -4.52
CA VAL A 13 14.37 9.14 -4.41
C VAL A 13 13.31 8.30 -3.69
N LEU A 14 12.74 8.80 -2.59
CA LEU A 14 11.67 8.10 -1.88
C LEU A 14 10.40 7.97 -2.74
N ASP A 15 10.08 8.99 -3.53
CA ASP A 15 8.99 8.91 -4.50
C ASP A 15 9.26 7.85 -5.57
N GLY A 16 10.50 7.76 -6.08
CA GLY A 16 10.93 6.71 -7.00
C GLY A 16 10.83 5.31 -6.40
N LEU A 17 11.30 5.14 -5.14
CA LEU A 17 11.22 3.86 -4.42
C LEU A 17 9.77 3.41 -4.19
N ARG A 18 8.86 4.35 -3.93
CA ARG A 18 7.42 4.05 -3.85
C ARG A 18 6.89 3.46 -5.16
N GLY A 19 7.37 3.97 -6.31
CA GLY A 19 7.02 3.43 -7.62
C GLY A 19 7.61 2.05 -7.86
N VAL A 20 8.86 1.81 -7.48
CA VAL A 20 9.48 0.48 -7.54
C VAL A 20 8.68 -0.52 -6.70
N ALA A 21 8.36 -0.18 -5.45
CA ALA A 21 7.56 -1.03 -4.58
C ALA A 21 6.16 -1.31 -5.16
N ALA A 22 5.50 -0.31 -5.78
CA ALA A 22 4.20 -0.51 -6.41
C ALA A 22 4.26 -1.50 -7.58
N ILE A 23 5.32 -1.45 -8.40
CA ILE A 23 5.53 -2.44 -9.48
C ILE A 23 5.73 -3.84 -8.90
N ILE A 24 6.51 -3.99 -7.82
CA ILE A 24 6.72 -5.28 -7.15
C ILE A 24 5.39 -5.84 -6.60
N VAL A 25 4.52 -5.01 -6.04
CA VAL A 25 3.17 -5.43 -5.61
C VAL A 25 2.36 -5.98 -6.78
N VAL A 26 2.39 -5.29 -7.93
CA VAL A 26 1.68 -5.79 -9.12
C VAL A 26 2.25 -7.12 -9.57
N LEU A 27 3.57 -7.27 -9.63
CA LEU A 27 4.23 -8.52 -9.96
C LEU A 27 3.85 -9.63 -8.98
N TYR A 28 3.85 -9.35 -7.68
CA TYR A 28 3.42 -10.30 -6.65
C TYR A 28 2.01 -10.83 -6.93
N HIS A 29 1.04 -9.94 -7.13
CA HIS A 29 -0.34 -10.34 -7.39
C HIS A 29 -0.53 -11.03 -8.76
N LEU A 30 0.27 -10.70 -9.77
CA LEU A 30 0.28 -11.45 -11.05
C LEU A 30 0.64 -12.92 -10.85
N PHE A 31 1.51 -13.22 -9.88
CA PHE A 31 1.95 -14.58 -9.59
C PHE A 31 1.10 -15.31 -8.55
N GLU A 32 0.36 -14.58 -7.73
CA GLU A 32 -0.48 -15.12 -6.66
C GLU A 32 -1.53 -16.12 -7.16
N CYS A 33 -2.05 -15.95 -8.40
CA CYS A 33 -3.00 -16.86 -8.98
C CYS A 33 -2.39 -18.20 -9.45
N TYR A 34 -1.06 -18.35 -9.39
CA TYR A 34 -0.36 -19.58 -9.77
C TYR A 34 0.11 -20.33 -8.54
N PRO A 35 -0.34 -21.59 -8.30
CA PRO A 35 0.11 -22.34 -7.13
C PRO A 35 1.62 -22.63 -7.21
N SER A 36 2.31 -22.40 -6.12
CA SER A 36 3.67 -22.82 -5.69
C SER A 36 4.78 -23.08 -6.73
N ASN A 37 4.54 -22.89 -8.01
CA ASN A 37 5.52 -23.12 -9.06
C ASN A 37 6.42 -21.90 -9.26
N LEU A 38 7.57 -22.14 -9.84
CA LEU A 38 8.71 -21.28 -10.20
C LEU A 38 8.53 -19.76 -10.13
N LEU A 39 7.34 -19.23 -10.41
CA LEU A 39 7.08 -17.79 -10.46
C LEU A 39 6.77 -17.19 -9.08
N THR A 40 6.19 -17.93 -8.14
CA THR A 40 6.00 -17.50 -6.75
C THR A 40 7.32 -17.42 -5.98
N VAL A 41 8.34 -18.13 -6.44
CA VAL A 41 9.67 -18.13 -5.85
C VAL A 41 10.39 -16.78 -6.05
N TYR A 42 10.08 -16.04 -7.12
CA TYR A 42 10.85 -14.82 -7.47
C TYR A 42 10.34 -13.52 -6.86
N VAL A 43 9.09 -13.46 -6.38
CA VAL A 43 8.50 -12.25 -5.78
C VAL A 43 7.76 -12.61 -4.48
N SER A 44 8.22 -13.61 -3.78
CA SER A 44 7.52 -14.24 -2.65
C SER A 44 7.20 -13.29 -1.51
N HIS A 45 8.01 -12.26 -1.30
CA HIS A 45 7.81 -11.25 -0.26
C HIS A 45 7.26 -9.92 -0.79
N GLY A 46 6.71 -9.89 -2.01
CA GLY A 46 6.14 -8.67 -2.59
C GLY A 46 5.03 -8.03 -1.75
N TYR A 47 4.31 -8.82 -0.95
CA TYR A 47 3.31 -8.32 0.00
C TYR A 47 3.90 -7.43 1.11
N LEU A 48 5.20 -7.57 1.45
CA LEU A 48 5.89 -6.69 2.41
C LEU A 48 6.09 -5.27 1.88
N ALA A 49 5.90 -5.02 0.59
CA ALA A 49 5.89 -3.67 0.05
C ALA A 49 4.82 -2.78 0.72
N VAL A 50 3.73 -3.36 1.23
CA VAL A 50 2.71 -2.66 2.02
C VAL A 50 3.32 -2.10 3.32
N ASP A 51 4.13 -2.89 4.01
CA ASP A 51 4.82 -2.49 5.24
C ASP A 51 5.85 -1.38 4.95
N PHE A 52 6.53 -1.47 3.81
CA PHE A 52 7.39 -0.39 3.31
C PHE A 52 6.59 0.89 3.01
N PHE A 53 5.38 0.79 2.43
CA PHE A 53 4.51 1.96 2.22
C PHE A 53 4.06 2.60 3.52
N PHE A 54 3.71 1.82 4.54
CA PHE A 54 3.39 2.36 5.86
C PHE A 54 4.60 3.05 6.51
N ALA A 55 5.80 2.48 6.40
CA ALA A 55 7.01 3.11 6.88
C ALA A 55 7.31 4.44 6.15
N LEU A 56 7.19 4.43 4.83
CA LEU A 56 7.32 5.63 4.01
C LEU A 56 6.26 6.69 4.36
N SER A 57 5.01 6.26 4.60
CA SER A 57 3.92 7.14 5.00
C SER A 57 4.21 7.83 6.34
N GLY A 58 4.69 7.08 7.35
CA GLY A 58 5.11 7.64 8.63
C GLY A 58 6.22 8.68 8.49
N PHE A 59 7.24 8.38 7.67
CA PHE A 59 8.34 9.32 7.40
C PHE A 59 7.84 10.60 6.72
N VAL A 60 7.06 10.46 5.66
CA VAL A 60 6.51 11.60 4.91
C VAL A 60 5.54 12.41 5.76
N MET A 61 4.78 11.76 6.64
CA MET A 61 3.86 12.42 7.57
C MET A 61 4.62 13.36 8.50
N GLY A 62 5.67 12.88 9.18
CA GLY A 62 6.53 13.71 10.01
C GLY A 62 7.16 14.85 9.21
N TYR A 63 7.75 14.56 8.06
CA TYR A 63 8.36 15.55 7.19
C TYR A 63 7.38 16.64 6.75
N ALA A 64 6.19 16.26 6.31
CA ALA A 64 5.25 17.20 5.72
C ALA A 64 4.56 18.09 6.76
N TYR A 65 4.39 17.62 8.01
CA TYR A 65 3.45 18.24 8.93
C TYR A 65 3.99 18.60 10.32
N ASP A 66 5.04 17.96 10.87
CA ASP A 66 5.44 18.13 12.28
C ASP A 66 5.75 19.62 12.64
N ASP A 67 6.35 20.37 11.74
CA ASP A 67 6.73 21.78 11.95
C ASP A 67 5.67 22.81 11.54
N ARG A 68 4.46 22.35 11.14
CA ARG A 68 3.43 23.23 10.55
C ARG A 68 2.22 23.48 11.45
N TRP A 69 2.14 22.78 12.58
CA TRP A 69 0.95 22.81 13.43
C TRP A 69 0.65 24.19 14.04
N ASN A 70 1.63 25.07 14.17
CA ASN A 70 1.41 26.46 14.59
C ASN A 70 0.67 27.31 13.54
N ARG A 71 0.59 26.86 12.29
CA ARG A 71 0.02 27.57 11.14
C ARG A 71 -1.01 26.73 10.38
N MET A 72 -1.38 25.58 10.89
CA MET A 72 -2.27 24.64 10.22
C MET A 72 -3.29 24.06 11.21
N SER A 73 -4.57 24.13 10.87
CA SER A 73 -5.64 23.51 11.66
C SER A 73 -5.78 22.01 11.34
N ILE A 74 -6.49 21.28 12.21
CA ILE A 74 -6.88 19.88 11.95
C ILE A 74 -7.70 19.76 10.65
N ALA A 75 -8.60 20.72 10.41
CA ALA A 75 -9.40 20.75 9.19
C ALA A 75 -8.54 20.95 7.92
N ASP A 76 -7.49 21.79 8.00
CA ASP A 76 -6.57 21.97 6.86
C ASP A 76 -5.74 20.72 6.61
N PHE A 77 -5.32 20.03 7.67
CA PHE A 77 -4.68 18.71 7.54
C PHE A 77 -5.61 17.70 6.88
N ALA A 78 -6.84 17.55 7.38
CA ALA A 78 -7.82 16.61 6.84
C ALA A 78 -8.10 16.87 5.35
N LYS A 79 -8.31 18.14 4.95
CA LYS A 79 -8.49 18.53 3.55
C LYS A 79 -7.30 18.10 2.68
N ARG A 80 -6.06 18.35 3.13
CA ARG A 80 -4.86 17.96 2.39
C ARG A 80 -4.77 16.45 2.21
N ARG A 81 -5.13 15.67 3.24
CA ARG A 81 -5.11 14.20 3.16
C ARG A 81 -6.22 13.68 2.25
N ILE A 82 -7.43 14.22 2.36
CA ILE A 82 -8.55 13.86 1.47
C ILE A 82 -8.19 14.19 0.01
N ILE A 83 -7.71 15.40 -0.28
CA ILE A 83 -7.27 15.80 -1.63
C ILE A 83 -6.18 14.85 -2.17
N ARG A 84 -5.30 14.38 -1.30
CA ARG A 84 -4.19 13.50 -1.67
C ARG A 84 -4.64 12.07 -1.99
N LEU A 85 -5.58 11.53 -1.22
CA LEU A 85 -5.91 10.09 -1.25
C LEU A 85 -7.24 9.81 -1.94
N HIS A 86 -8.27 10.59 -1.63
CA HIS A 86 -9.64 10.23 -1.94
C HIS A 86 -10.02 10.25 -3.43
N PRO A 87 -9.49 11.13 -4.28
CA PRO A 87 -9.80 11.10 -5.71
C PRO A 87 -9.52 9.73 -6.34
N MET A 88 -8.37 9.14 -6.02
CA MET A 88 -8.03 7.82 -6.56
C MET A 88 -8.86 6.68 -5.94
N VAL A 89 -9.38 6.82 -4.71
CA VAL A 89 -10.34 5.85 -4.15
C VAL A 89 -11.62 5.82 -4.99
N VAL A 90 -12.16 7.00 -5.31
CA VAL A 90 -13.35 7.12 -6.18
C VAL A 90 -13.07 6.52 -7.56
N PHE A 91 -11.94 6.86 -8.16
CA PHE A 91 -11.54 6.30 -9.47
C PHE A 91 -11.41 4.77 -9.41
N GLY A 92 -10.76 4.25 -8.36
CA GLY A 92 -10.60 2.80 -8.16
C GLY A 92 -11.93 2.07 -7.94
N ALA A 93 -12.92 2.71 -7.30
CA ALA A 93 -14.27 2.16 -7.18
C ALA A 93 -14.96 2.05 -8.55
N VAL A 94 -14.86 3.11 -9.37
CA VAL A 94 -15.43 3.09 -10.73
C VAL A 94 -14.78 2.01 -11.59
N VAL A 95 -13.44 1.94 -11.60
CA VAL A 95 -12.69 0.90 -12.32
C VAL A 95 -13.08 -0.49 -11.79
N GLY A 96 -13.14 -0.67 -10.48
CA GLY A 96 -13.52 -1.94 -9.86
C GLY A 96 -14.93 -2.40 -10.26
N VAL A 97 -15.92 -1.49 -10.27
CA VAL A 97 -17.29 -1.78 -10.74
C VAL A 97 -17.32 -2.15 -12.22
N CYS A 98 -16.62 -1.38 -13.08
CA CYS A 98 -16.56 -1.67 -14.51
C CYS A 98 -15.97 -3.06 -14.79
N PHE A 99 -14.91 -3.43 -14.06
CA PHE A 99 -14.26 -4.72 -14.24
C PHE A 99 -14.95 -5.86 -13.50
N PHE A 100 -15.80 -5.58 -12.51
CA PHE A 100 -16.48 -6.61 -11.72
C PHE A 100 -17.28 -7.57 -12.61
N TYR A 101 -18.10 -7.04 -13.49
CA TYR A 101 -18.91 -7.85 -14.42
C TYR A 101 -18.08 -8.42 -15.57
N TYR A 102 -16.96 -7.81 -15.94
CA TYR A 102 -16.05 -8.34 -16.97
C TYR A 102 -15.31 -9.60 -16.50
N THR A 103 -15.13 -9.75 -15.20
CA THR A 103 -14.57 -10.97 -14.60
C THR A 103 -15.63 -12.07 -14.45
N GLY A 104 -16.88 -11.78 -14.84
CA GLY A 104 -18.07 -12.57 -14.60
C GLY A 104 -17.98 -14.03 -15.04
N GLY A 105 -18.61 -14.89 -14.28
CA GLY A 105 -18.96 -16.24 -14.62
C GLY A 105 -17.95 -17.31 -14.25
N ILE A 106 -16.71 -16.99 -13.88
CA ILE A 106 -15.79 -17.93 -13.26
C ILE A 106 -15.06 -17.20 -12.15
N ASP A 107 -15.69 -17.10 -11.03
CA ASP A 107 -14.99 -16.88 -9.78
C ASP A 107 -14.75 -18.23 -9.09
N LEU A 108 -13.82 -18.23 -8.15
CA LEU A 108 -13.49 -19.41 -7.36
C LEU A 108 -14.70 -19.94 -6.57
N TYR A 109 -15.79 -19.17 -6.44
CA TYR A 109 -16.91 -19.42 -5.54
C TYR A 109 -18.29 -19.23 -6.17
N ASN A 110 -18.38 -18.96 -7.48
CA ASN A 110 -19.65 -18.69 -8.21
C ASN A 110 -20.53 -17.59 -7.60
N GLN A 111 -19.93 -16.64 -6.86
CA GLN A 111 -20.71 -15.60 -6.16
C GLN A 111 -20.90 -14.35 -7.03
N VAL A 112 -19.98 -14.08 -7.95
CA VAL A 112 -20.03 -12.90 -8.83
C VAL A 112 -21.27 -12.94 -9.72
N ASP A 113 -21.61 -14.10 -10.27
CA ASP A 113 -22.78 -14.27 -11.14
C ASP A 113 -24.11 -14.09 -10.42
N GLY A 114 -24.14 -14.38 -9.10
CA GLY A 114 -25.31 -14.17 -8.25
C GLY A 114 -25.43 -12.74 -7.69
N ALA A 115 -24.42 -11.89 -7.90
CA ALA A 115 -24.40 -10.56 -7.32
C ALA A 115 -25.37 -9.62 -8.04
N LEU A 116 -26.34 -9.10 -7.29
CA LEU A 116 -27.28 -8.12 -7.83
C LEU A 116 -26.59 -6.76 -8.03
N TRP A 117 -26.92 -6.06 -9.10
CA TRP A 117 -26.28 -4.78 -9.46
C TRP A 117 -26.29 -3.74 -8.33
N TRP A 118 -27.36 -3.69 -7.54
CA TRP A 118 -27.45 -2.77 -6.39
C TRP A 118 -26.49 -3.13 -5.25
N MET A 119 -26.15 -4.42 -5.07
CA MET A 119 -25.15 -4.85 -4.09
C MET A 119 -23.75 -4.36 -4.52
N VAL A 120 -23.45 -4.46 -5.80
CA VAL A 120 -22.19 -3.97 -6.37
C VAL A 120 -22.06 -2.46 -6.18
N LEU A 121 -23.14 -1.71 -6.46
CA LEU A 121 -23.16 -0.26 -6.25
C LEU A 121 -23.07 0.11 -4.77
N LEU A 122 -23.79 -0.60 -3.90
CA LEU A 122 -23.69 -0.39 -2.45
C LEU A 122 -22.26 -0.60 -1.95
N GLN A 123 -21.61 -1.67 -2.37
CA GLN A 123 -20.22 -1.94 -1.97
C GLN A 123 -19.24 -0.91 -2.53
N ALA A 124 -19.44 -0.44 -3.76
CA ALA A 124 -18.65 0.65 -4.31
C ALA A 124 -18.81 1.93 -3.48
N LEU A 125 -20.03 2.26 -3.05
CA LEU A 125 -20.31 3.40 -2.17
C LEU A 125 -19.65 3.24 -0.79
N LEU A 126 -19.76 2.06 -0.17
CA LEU A 126 -19.10 1.77 1.11
C LEU A 126 -17.57 1.85 0.98
N MET A 127 -17.01 1.34 -0.11
CA MET A 127 -15.59 1.48 -0.42
C MET A 127 -15.19 2.96 -0.57
N ILE A 128 -15.96 3.77 -1.30
CA ILE A 128 -15.72 5.22 -1.42
C ILE A 128 -15.77 5.88 -0.04
N CYS A 129 -16.71 5.50 0.82
CA CYS A 129 -16.79 6.00 2.19
C CYS A 129 -15.71 5.41 3.13
N MET A 130 -14.84 4.53 2.64
CA MET A 130 -13.83 3.81 3.42
C MET A 130 -14.42 3.01 4.59
N ILE A 131 -15.62 2.46 4.39
CA ILE A 131 -16.32 1.59 5.36
C ILE A 131 -15.98 0.14 5.02
N PRO A 132 -15.34 -0.61 5.94
CA PRO A 132 -15.02 -2.01 5.72
C PRO A 132 -16.26 -2.88 5.72
N LEU A 133 -16.27 -3.92 4.90
CA LEU A 133 -17.36 -4.88 4.81
C LEU A 133 -17.13 -6.10 5.72
N PRO A 134 -18.15 -6.58 6.43
CA PRO A 134 -18.07 -7.88 7.08
C PRO A 134 -18.08 -9.00 6.03
N PRO A 135 -17.47 -10.18 6.32
CA PRO A 135 -17.43 -11.31 5.40
C PRO A 135 -18.80 -11.76 4.89
N SER A 136 -19.87 -11.57 5.68
CA SER A 136 -21.25 -11.89 5.30
C SER A 136 -21.82 -11.03 4.16
N MET A 137 -21.20 -9.90 3.86
CA MET A 137 -21.59 -9.00 2.75
C MET A 137 -20.67 -9.14 1.53
N ASP A 138 -19.69 -10.03 1.56
CA ASP A 138 -18.78 -10.25 0.44
C ASP A 138 -19.54 -10.84 -0.77
N ILE A 139 -19.40 -10.19 -1.92
CA ILE A 139 -20.04 -10.61 -3.18
C ILE A 139 -19.05 -11.28 -4.13
N ARG A 140 -17.79 -11.44 -3.72
CA ARG A 140 -16.75 -12.11 -4.51
C ARG A 140 -16.35 -13.48 -3.92
N GLY A 141 -16.53 -13.65 -2.63
CA GLY A 141 -16.17 -14.89 -1.93
C GLY A 141 -14.71 -14.94 -1.43
N TRP A 142 -14.01 -13.82 -1.43
CA TRP A 142 -12.61 -13.74 -1.04
C TRP A 142 -12.41 -13.25 0.41
N GLY A 143 -13.50 -12.85 1.07
CA GLY A 143 -13.48 -12.39 2.47
C GLY A 143 -12.82 -11.02 2.67
N GLU A 144 -12.60 -10.26 1.59
CA GLU A 144 -11.89 -8.99 1.64
C GLU A 144 -12.76 -7.86 2.23
N LEU A 145 -12.10 -6.85 2.85
CA LEU A 145 -12.78 -5.65 3.36
C LEU A 145 -13.56 -4.88 2.31
N THR A 146 -13.31 -5.13 1.04
CA THR A 146 -14.06 -4.62 -0.11
C THR A 146 -13.94 -5.58 -1.27
N SER A 147 -15.07 -6.11 -1.74
CA SER A 147 -15.10 -7.03 -2.89
C SER A 147 -14.89 -6.34 -4.24
N ILE A 148 -14.90 -5.00 -4.27
CA ILE A 148 -14.74 -4.22 -5.51
C ILE A 148 -13.26 -4.08 -5.88
N ASN A 149 -12.39 -3.88 -4.87
CA ASN A 149 -10.95 -3.66 -5.08
C ASN A 149 -10.17 -4.01 -3.80
N GLY A 150 -9.70 -5.25 -3.69
CA GLY A 150 -9.06 -5.79 -2.50
C GLY A 150 -8.01 -4.86 -1.86
N PRO A 151 -6.95 -4.42 -2.54
CA PRO A 151 -5.87 -3.61 -1.96
C PRO A 151 -6.28 -2.32 -1.27
N ILE A 152 -7.51 -1.84 -1.44
CA ILE A 152 -8.03 -0.65 -0.74
C ILE A 152 -8.01 -0.82 0.78
N TRP A 153 -7.98 -2.04 1.31
CA TRP A 153 -7.84 -2.28 2.74
C TRP A 153 -6.68 -1.49 3.37
N THR A 154 -5.56 -1.37 2.67
CA THR A 154 -4.39 -0.63 3.16
C THR A 154 -4.65 0.86 3.31
N LEU A 155 -5.50 1.43 2.43
CA LEU A 155 -5.90 2.83 2.55
C LEU A 155 -6.83 3.08 3.72
N MET A 156 -7.68 2.11 4.08
CA MET A 156 -8.48 2.20 5.32
C MET A 156 -7.54 2.37 6.52
N TYR A 157 -6.49 1.56 6.62
CA TYR A 157 -5.45 1.71 7.65
C TYR A 157 -4.63 3.00 7.50
N GLU A 158 -4.38 3.48 6.29
CA GLU A 158 -3.74 4.79 6.08
C GLU A 158 -4.60 5.94 6.63
N TYR A 159 -5.94 5.87 6.50
CA TYR A 159 -6.83 6.85 7.15
C TYR A 159 -6.79 6.74 8.67
N VAL A 160 -6.75 5.52 9.22
CA VAL A 160 -6.53 5.31 10.66
C VAL A 160 -5.19 5.95 11.10
N ALA A 161 -4.12 5.75 10.36
CA ALA A 161 -2.81 6.37 10.63
C ALA A 161 -2.90 7.91 10.62
N ASN A 162 -3.65 8.50 9.69
CA ASN A 162 -3.87 9.95 9.63
C ASN A 162 -4.60 10.47 10.87
N VAL A 163 -5.64 9.76 11.33
CA VAL A 163 -6.38 10.10 12.55
C VAL A 163 -5.49 9.95 13.77
N LEU A 164 -4.77 8.84 13.89
CA LEU A 164 -3.82 8.59 14.98
C LEU A 164 -2.73 9.67 15.03
N TYR A 165 -2.19 10.05 13.88
CA TYR A 165 -1.19 11.10 13.80
C TYR A 165 -1.74 12.45 14.28
N VAL A 166 -2.88 12.88 13.77
CA VAL A 166 -3.41 14.22 14.09
C VAL A 166 -3.92 14.34 15.51
N LEU A 167 -4.46 13.27 16.09
CA LEU A 167 -4.99 13.31 17.45
C LEU A 167 -3.91 13.09 18.51
N VAL A 168 -2.97 12.18 18.28
CA VAL A 168 -2.02 11.69 19.28
C VAL A 168 -0.57 11.97 18.86
N LEU A 169 -0.09 11.36 17.76
CA LEU A 169 1.34 11.23 17.48
C LEU A 169 2.05 12.56 17.23
N ARG A 170 1.35 13.56 16.72
CA ARG A 170 1.92 14.91 16.51
C ARG A 170 2.43 15.57 17.81
N ARG A 171 1.92 15.14 18.97
CA ARG A 171 2.23 15.72 20.28
C ARG A 171 3.21 14.90 21.11
N VAL A 172 3.44 13.64 20.74
CA VAL A 172 4.31 12.75 21.52
C VAL A 172 5.78 13.10 21.30
N SER A 173 6.57 12.98 22.36
CA SER A 173 8.02 13.15 22.29
C SER A 173 8.71 12.03 21.52
N LYS A 174 9.97 12.22 21.11
CA LYS A 174 10.75 11.19 20.45
C LYS A 174 10.94 9.95 21.33
N VAL A 175 11.03 10.13 22.66
CA VAL A 175 11.19 9.01 23.62
C VAL A 175 9.92 8.18 23.66
N VAL A 176 8.76 8.84 23.85
CA VAL A 176 7.46 8.13 23.84
C VAL A 176 7.22 7.44 22.51
N LEU A 177 7.54 8.11 21.39
CA LEU A 177 7.43 7.49 20.07
C LEU A 177 8.36 6.26 19.95
N GLY A 178 9.57 6.31 20.49
CA GLY A 178 10.48 5.16 20.55
C GLY A 178 9.90 3.99 21.36
N ILE A 179 9.27 4.27 22.50
CA ILE A 179 8.56 3.25 23.30
C ILE A 179 7.42 2.63 22.48
N LEU A 180 6.62 3.44 21.80
CA LEU A 180 5.52 2.97 20.92
C LEU A 180 6.05 2.09 19.77
N VAL A 181 7.21 2.42 19.19
CA VAL A 181 7.89 1.57 18.19
C VAL A 181 8.23 0.21 18.78
N VAL A 182 8.84 0.17 19.98
CA VAL A 182 9.18 -1.11 20.64
C VAL A 182 7.92 -1.93 20.94
N LEU A 183 6.88 -1.31 21.48
CA LEU A 183 5.61 -2.00 21.75
C LEU A 183 4.97 -2.55 20.48
N SER A 184 4.97 -1.77 19.38
CA SER A 184 4.42 -2.24 18.11
C SER A 184 5.32 -3.30 17.44
N ALA A 185 6.63 -3.28 17.69
CA ALA A 185 7.52 -4.34 17.23
C ALA A 185 7.22 -5.69 17.91
N VAL A 186 6.72 -5.68 19.18
CA VAL A 186 6.23 -6.90 19.84
C VAL A 186 5.03 -7.48 19.08
N LEU A 187 4.11 -6.64 18.56
CA LEU A 187 2.99 -7.14 17.75
C LEU A 187 3.50 -7.78 16.44
N THR A 188 4.51 -7.17 15.81
CA THR A 188 5.14 -7.76 14.61
C THR A 188 5.84 -9.07 14.95
N ALA A 189 6.55 -9.15 16.09
CA ALA A 189 7.17 -10.37 16.56
C ALA A 189 6.15 -11.47 16.85
N ASP A 190 5.00 -11.10 17.44
CA ASP A 190 3.90 -12.03 17.71
C ASP A 190 3.44 -12.76 16.45
N LEU A 191 3.27 -12.01 15.35
CA LEU A 191 2.89 -12.57 14.06
C LEU A 191 4.02 -13.40 13.43
N THR A 192 5.22 -12.82 13.36
CA THR A 192 6.33 -13.40 12.58
C THR A 192 7.05 -14.54 13.29
N LEU A 193 7.00 -14.59 14.64
CA LEU A 193 7.56 -15.67 15.44
C LEU A 193 6.50 -16.65 15.95
N GLY A 194 5.22 -16.44 15.62
CA GLY A 194 4.13 -17.33 15.99
C GLY A 194 3.91 -17.44 17.50
N LEU A 195 4.11 -16.33 18.26
CA LEU A 195 4.03 -16.37 19.72
C LEU A 195 2.61 -16.48 20.23
N ASN A 196 1.62 -16.01 19.46
CA ASN A 196 0.20 -16.00 19.76
C ASN A 196 -0.13 -15.45 21.17
N LEU A 197 0.47 -14.31 21.52
CA LEU A 197 0.38 -13.68 22.85
C LEU A 197 -1.06 -13.34 23.25
N PHE A 198 -1.92 -13.07 22.29
CA PHE A 198 -3.30 -12.66 22.51
C PHE A 198 -4.31 -13.76 22.20
N GLY A 199 -3.89 -14.94 21.79
CA GLY A 199 -4.77 -16.04 21.41
C GLY A 199 -5.65 -15.74 20.19
N LEU A 200 -5.23 -14.80 19.33
CA LEU A 200 -5.98 -14.37 18.14
C LEU A 200 -5.53 -15.07 16.86
N LEU A 201 -4.35 -15.70 16.87
CA LEU A 201 -3.80 -16.39 15.70
C LEU A 201 -4.34 -17.82 15.67
N HIS A 202 -5.10 -18.13 14.62
CA HIS A 202 -5.59 -19.48 14.38
C HIS A 202 -4.57 -20.28 13.58
N GLU A 203 -4.44 -21.58 13.87
CA GLU A 203 -3.36 -22.46 13.39
C GLU A 203 -3.18 -22.53 11.85
N SER A 204 -4.13 -22.02 11.07
CA SER A 204 -4.20 -22.40 9.66
C SER A 204 -3.58 -21.44 8.64
N ALA A 205 -3.43 -20.13 8.93
CA ALA A 205 -3.09 -19.19 7.87
C ALA A 205 -1.97 -18.18 8.19
N SER A 206 -1.75 -17.83 9.45
CA SER A 206 -0.89 -16.70 9.84
C SER A 206 0.37 -17.11 10.60
N ASN A 207 0.63 -18.40 10.79
CA ASN A 207 1.82 -18.83 11.51
C ASN A 207 3.08 -18.34 10.81
N TYR A 208 3.89 -17.60 11.58
CA TYR A 208 5.16 -17.03 11.14
C TYR A 208 5.06 -16.07 9.94
N SER A 209 3.95 -15.33 9.81
CA SER A 209 3.80 -14.38 8.70
C SER A 209 2.99 -13.15 9.07
N VAL A 210 3.33 -11.99 8.46
CA VAL A 210 2.50 -10.79 8.48
C VAL A 210 1.48 -10.75 7.32
N ALA A 211 1.40 -11.79 6.49
CA ALA A 211 0.44 -11.81 5.38
C ALA A 211 -0.99 -11.78 5.93
N GLY A 212 -1.77 -10.75 5.56
CA GLY A 212 -3.13 -10.55 6.06
C GLY A 212 -3.47 -9.08 6.27
N GLY A 213 -4.56 -8.83 7.02
CA GLY A 213 -5.08 -7.49 7.30
C GLY A 213 -6.22 -7.06 6.36
N TYR A 214 -6.63 -7.93 5.45
CA TYR A 214 -7.56 -7.62 4.36
C TYR A 214 -9.02 -8.02 4.64
N ALA A 215 -9.33 -8.61 5.80
CA ALA A 215 -10.69 -9.04 6.17
C ALA A 215 -11.16 -8.46 7.52
N LEU A 216 -12.47 -8.38 7.74
CA LEU A 216 -13.06 -7.88 8.97
C LEU A 216 -13.33 -9.05 9.95
N THR A 217 -12.28 -9.76 10.33
CA THR A 217 -12.27 -10.74 11.41
C THR A 217 -11.31 -10.27 12.52
N ALA A 218 -11.44 -10.78 13.74
CA ALA A 218 -10.59 -10.36 14.85
C ALA A 218 -9.11 -10.56 14.54
N GLU A 219 -8.75 -11.71 13.99
CA GLU A 219 -7.39 -12.03 13.55
C GLU A 219 -6.89 -11.05 12.49
N GLN A 220 -7.64 -10.87 11.40
CA GLN A 220 -7.22 -10.03 10.28
C GLN A 220 -7.13 -8.54 10.66
N VAL A 221 -8.02 -8.06 11.54
CA VAL A 221 -7.94 -6.70 12.10
C VAL A 221 -6.68 -6.56 12.95
N TYR A 222 -6.35 -7.56 13.78
CA TYR A 222 -5.11 -7.57 14.55
C TYR A 222 -3.87 -7.53 13.64
N VAL A 223 -3.81 -8.38 12.62
CA VAL A 223 -2.74 -8.38 11.61
C VAL A 223 -2.63 -7.01 10.95
N GLY A 224 -3.74 -6.43 10.51
CA GLY A 224 -3.75 -5.12 9.86
C GLY A 224 -3.19 -3.99 10.75
N TYR A 225 -3.52 -3.97 12.03
CA TYR A 225 -2.95 -3.00 12.98
C TYR A 225 -1.47 -3.26 13.26
N ALA A 226 -1.02 -4.50 13.39
CA ALA A 226 0.39 -4.82 13.58
C ALA A 226 1.23 -4.36 12.37
N ARG A 227 0.73 -4.61 11.15
CA ARG A 227 1.35 -4.14 9.88
C ARG A 227 1.36 -2.62 9.76
N LEU A 228 0.32 -1.93 10.23
CA LEU A 228 0.28 -0.48 10.22
C LEU A 228 1.25 0.13 11.24
N LEU A 229 1.11 -0.25 12.52
CA LEU A 229 1.68 0.50 13.63
C LEU A 229 3.20 0.47 13.61
N CYS A 230 3.81 -0.70 13.54
CA CYS A 230 5.26 -0.83 13.65
C CYS A 230 6.01 -0.04 12.57
N PRO A 231 5.78 -0.27 11.26
CA PRO A 231 6.52 0.44 10.23
C PRO A 231 6.15 1.93 10.17
N PHE A 232 4.88 2.31 10.38
CA PHE A 232 4.48 3.73 10.38
C PHE A 232 5.14 4.53 11.49
N LEU A 233 5.11 4.03 12.73
CA LEU A 233 5.73 4.68 13.87
C LEU A 233 7.25 4.77 13.72
N MET A 234 7.87 3.72 13.16
CA MET A 234 9.30 3.69 12.88
C MET A 234 9.70 4.72 11.81
N GLY A 235 8.92 4.83 10.73
CA GLY A 235 9.13 5.85 9.70
C GLY A 235 9.01 7.27 10.26
N LEU A 236 7.99 7.51 11.10
CA LEU A 236 7.79 8.80 11.79
C LEU A 236 8.97 9.11 12.75
N LEU A 237 9.41 8.12 13.53
CA LEU A 237 10.56 8.26 14.42
C LEU A 237 11.84 8.58 13.65
N LEU A 238 12.10 7.86 12.56
CA LEU A 238 13.26 8.09 11.69
C LEU A 238 13.29 9.53 11.16
N CYS A 239 12.14 10.04 10.72
CA CYS A 239 12.00 11.43 10.29
C CYS A 239 12.35 12.40 11.41
N ARG A 240 11.83 12.20 12.62
CA ARG A 240 12.07 13.08 13.79
C ARG A 240 13.49 13.02 14.31
N LEU A 241 14.16 11.87 14.18
CA LEU A 241 15.58 11.74 14.54
C LEU A 241 16.47 12.47 13.53
N GLY A 242 15.98 12.71 12.30
CA GLY A 242 16.76 13.37 11.25
C GLY A 242 17.93 12.54 10.73
N LYS A 243 17.99 11.25 11.08
CA LYS A 243 19.10 10.36 10.65
C LYS A 243 18.90 9.95 9.21
N LYS A 244 19.93 10.23 8.40
CA LYS A 244 19.96 9.92 6.96
C LYS A 244 21.31 9.34 6.59
N ILE A 245 21.32 8.46 5.59
CA ILE A 245 22.54 7.91 5.03
C ILE A 245 22.78 8.59 3.70
N THR A 246 23.82 9.41 3.64
CA THR A 246 24.11 10.18 2.42
C THR A 246 24.73 9.28 1.35
N LEU A 247 24.05 9.18 0.21
CA LEU A 247 24.48 8.42 -0.95
C LEU A 247 24.43 9.29 -2.21
N ARG A 248 25.52 9.36 -2.96
CA ARG A 248 25.55 10.03 -4.26
C ARG A 248 24.98 9.09 -5.33
N GLY A 249 23.98 9.55 -6.09
CA GLY A 249 23.34 8.71 -7.10
C GLY A 249 22.58 7.52 -6.52
N GLY A 250 22.11 7.59 -5.26
CA GLY A 250 21.63 6.46 -4.48
C GLY A 250 20.33 5.81 -4.94
N PHE A 251 19.61 6.37 -5.93
CA PHE A 251 18.34 5.77 -6.39
C PHE A 251 18.52 4.34 -6.93
N GLY A 252 19.55 4.12 -7.79
CA GLY A 252 19.80 2.78 -8.33
C GLY A 252 20.12 1.75 -7.24
N LEU A 253 21.02 2.11 -6.32
CA LEU A 253 21.40 1.21 -5.21
C LEU A 253 20.22 0.93 -4.28
N THR A 254 19.50 1.96 -3.85
CA THR A 254 18.35 1.79 -2.93
C THR A 254 17.21 1.01 -3.58
N SER A 255 16.97 1.20 -4.89
CA SER A 255 16.02 0.40 -5.66
C SER A 255 16.44 -1.06 -5.73
N LEU A 256 17.72 -1.32 -6.02
CA LEU A 256 18.25 -2.69 -6.09
C LEU A 256 18.11 -3.40 -4.73
N VAL A 257 18.46 -2.73 -3.63
CA VAL A 257 18.30 -3.30 -2.27
C VAL A 257 16.82 -3.57 -1.97
N LEU A 258 15.91 -2.65 -2.30
CA LEU A 258 14.48 -2.85 -2.11
C LEU A 258 13.95 -4.04 -2.92
N ILE A 259 14.32 -4.14 -4.20
CA ILE A 259 13.96 -5.27 -5.06
C ILE A 259 14.52 -6.56 -4.49
N ALA A 260 15.79 -6.59 -4.12
CA ALA A 260 16.43 -7.77 -3.56
C ALA A 260 15.69 -8.25 -2.29
N VAL A 261 15.34 -7.33 -1.37
CA VAL A 261 14.61 -7.65 -0.14
C VAL A 261 13.19 -8.19 -0.44
N LEU A 262 12.50 -7.64 -1.41
CA LEU A 262 11.12 -8.06 -1.74
C LEU A 262 11.06 -9.30 -2.63
N CYS A 263 12.15 -9.64 -3.31
CA CYS A 263 12.21 -10.77 -4.25
C CYS A 263 13.01 -11.98 -3.71
N VAL A 264 13.40 -11.99 -2.43
CA VAL A 264 14.01 -13.18 -1.80
C VAL A 264 13.00 -14.33 -1.86
N PRO A 265 13.40 -15.54 -2.29
CA PRO A 265 12.57 -16.74 -2.18
C PRO A 265 12.18 -17.03 -0.73
N LEU A 266 11.09 -17.78 -0.52
CA LEU A 266 10.66 -18.20 0.81
C LEU A 266 11.78 -18.93 1.55
N VAL A 267 12.08 -18.50 2.76
CA VAL A 267 13.17 -19.02 3.58
C VAL A 267 12.66 -20.14 4.48
N GLY A 268 13.05 -21.37 4.18
CA GLY A 268 12.61 -22.52 4.97
C GLY A 268 11.18 -23.00 4.71
N GLY A 269 10.60 -22.61 3.56
CA GLY A 269 9.25 -22.97 3.15
C GLY A 269 8.17 -21.97 3.54
N GLN A 270 6.98 -22.14 2.99
CA GLN A 270 5.85 -21.27 3.25
C GLN A 270 5.41 -21.36 4.72
N ASN A 271 5.24 -20.21 5.37
CA ASN A 271 4.83 -20.11 6.79
C ASN A 271 5.76 -20.81 7.78
N GLY A 272 7.06 -20.89 7.48
CA GLY A 272 8.07 -21.40 8.40
C GLY A 272 8.68 -20.31 9.29
N LEU A 273 9.15 -20.67 10.50
CA LEU A 273 9.82 -19.72 11.40
C LEU A 273 11.00 -18.98 10.75
N PRO A 274 11.86 -19.59 9.90
CA PRO A 274 12.93 -18.83 9.23
C PRO A 274 12.39 -17.73 8.33
N ASP A 275 11.26 -17.96 7.64
CA ASP A 275 10.61 -16.96 6.80
C ASP A 275 10.00 -15.84 7.65
N GLY A 276 9.39 -16.16 8.78
CA GLY A 276 8.90 -15.18 9.74
C GLY A 276 10.01 -14.30 10.31
N ILE A 277 11.18 -14.88 10.66
CA ILE A 277 12.36 -14.11 11.09
C ILE A 277 12.80 -13.17 9.97
N TYR A 278 12.83 -13.64 8.72
CA TYR A 278 13.16 -12.81 7.58
C TYR A 278 12.21 -11.59 7.45
N GLN A 279 10.90 -11.81 7.53
CA GLN A 279 9.89 -10.75 7.51
C GLN A 279 10.10 -9.74 8.65
N PHE A 280 10.36 -10.22 9.86
CA PHE A 280 10.66 -9.38 11.02
C PHE A 280 11.87 -8.48 10.77
N VAL A 281 12.96 -9.05 10.26
CA VAL A 281 14.16 -8.29 9.91
C VAL A 281 13.92 -7.31 8.79
N CYS A 282 13.10 -7.65 7.78
CA CYS A 282 12.72 -6.74 6.72
C CYS A 282 12.03 -5.49 7.27
N ILE A 283 11.05 -5.66 8.16
CA ILE A 283 10.24 -4.57 8.69
C ILE A 283 11.07 -3.70 9.66
N LEU A 284 11.85 -4.30 10.54
CA LEU A 284 12.55 -3.59 11.62
C LEU A 284 13.92 -3.06 11.23
N VAL A 285 14.57 -3.64 10.22
CA VAL A 285 15.93 -3.28 9.85
C VAL A 285 16.00 -2.77 8.41
N PHE A 286 15.60 -3.58 7.43
CA PHE A 286 15.83 -3.22 6.03
C PHE A 286 14.98 -2.03 5.59
N PHE A 287 13.71 -1.96 5.93
CA PHE A 287 12.86 -0.84 5.51
C PHE A 287 13.28 0.50 6.12
N PRO A 288 13.57 0.63 7.43
CA PRO A 288 14.13 1.86 7.97
C PRO A 288 15.47 2.24 7.36
N LEU A 289 16.34 1.26 7.08
CA LEU A 289 17.61 1.49 6.42
C LEU A 289 17.45 2.02 4.99
N ILE A 290 16.57 1.40 4.19
CA ILE A 290 16.24 1.85 2.84
C ILE A 290 15.64 3.26 2.86
N LEU A 291 14.77 3.56 3.84
CA LEU A 291 14.22 4.91 4.01
C LEU A 291 15.31 5.93 4.37
N ALA A 292 16.23 5.59 5.29
CA ALA A 292 17.34 6.46 5.66
C ALA A 292 18.28 6.73 4.47
N MET A 293 18.57 5.69 3.67
CA MET A 293 19.35 5.77 2.43
C MET A 293 18.62 6.62 1.38
N GLY A 294 17.33 6.37 1.14
CA GLY A 294 16.51 7.11 0.18
C GLY A 294 16.36 8.58 0.56
N ALA A 295 16.17 8.88 1.85
CA ALA A 295 16.04 10.25 2.34
C ALA A 295 17.37 11.02 2.34
N GLY A 296 18.51 10.34 2.41
CA GLY A 296 19.85 10.94 2.33
C GLY A 296 20.44 10.97 0.93
N SER A 297 19.82 10.29 -0.03
CA SER A 297 20.32 10.18 -1.40
C SER A 297 20.13 11.46 -2.20
N THR A 298 21.15 11.80 -3.00
CA THR A 298 21.10 12.85 -4.00
C THR A 298 21.02 12.25 -5.40
N LEU A 299 20.20 12.84 -6.27
CA LEU A 299 20.10 12.41 -7.66
C LEU A 299 21.23 13.00 -8.49
N THR A 300 21.79 12.18 -9.37
CA THR A 300 22.81 12.60 -10.33
C THR A 300 22.18 12.62 -11.73
N GLY A 301 21.87 13.82 -12.19
CA GLY A 301 21.40 14.07 -13.55
C GLY A 301 19.89 14.02 -13.77
N ASN A 302 19.48 14.66 -14.87
CA ASN A 302 18.05 14.87 -15.21
C ASN A 302 17.29 13.57 -15.52
N ARG A 303 17.97 12.54 -16.03
CA ARG A 303 17.34 11.25 -16.33
C ARG A 303 16.85 10.55 -15.05
N SER A 304 17.72 10.46 -14.03
CA SER A 304 17.35 9.87 -12.75
C SER A 304 16.19 10.62 -12.08
N LEU A 305 16.20 11.95 -12.17
CA LEU A 305 15.10 12.78 -11.67
C LEU A 305 13.79 12.51 -12.43
N ALA A 306 13.83 12.43 -13.75
CA ALA A 306 12.66 12.12 -14.56
C ALA A 306 12.07 10.74 -14.24
N VAL A 307 12.92 9.72 -14.06
CA VAL A 307 12.52 8.36 -13.68
C VAL A 307 11.88 8.36 -12.29
N CYS A 308 12.52 8.97 -11.29
CA CYS A 308 11.95 9.04 -9.93
C CYS A 308 10.59 9.75 -9.91
N ARG A 309 10.45 10.85 -10.64
CA ARG A 309 9.19 11.58 -10.76
C ARG A 309 8.11 10.78 -11.47
N PHE A 310 8.47 10.12 -12.57
CA PHE A 310 7.53 9.26 -13.29
C PHE A 310 7.02 8.15 -12.39
N LEU A 311 7.92 7.35 -11.80
CA LEU A 311 7.59 6.25 -10.90
C LEU A 311 6.78 6.72 -9.68
N GLY A 312 7.18 7.83 -9.06
CA GLY A 312 6.47 8.41 -7.92
C GLY A 312 5.05 8.88 -8.27
N ASN A 313 4.86 9.44 -9.47
CA ASN A 313 3.56 9.93 -9.91
C ASN A 313 2.59 8.80 -10.24
N ILE A 314 3.05 7.72 -10.86
CA ILE A 314 2.19 6.57 -11.20
C ILE A 314 1.99 5.60 -10.04
N SER A 315 2.82 5.65 -8.99
CA SER A 315 2.82 4.63 -7.91
C SER A 315 1.46 4.45 -7.25
N TYR A 316 0.80 5.54 -6.88
CA TYR A 316 -0.51 5.50 -6.23
C TYR A 316 -1.64 5.11 -7.18
N PRO A 317 -1.77 5.71 -8.38
CA PRO A 317 -2.68 5.22 -9.39
C PRO A 317 -2.50 3.72 -9.71
N LEU A 318 -1.26 3.26 -9.88
CA LEU A 318 -0.95 1.85 -10.15
C LEU A 318 -1.45 0.95 -9.02
N TYR A 319 -1.15 1.33 -7.76
CA TYR A 319 -1.60 0.59 -6.59
C TYR A 319 -3.13 0.48 -6.51
N ILE A 320 -3.86 1.51 -6.92
CA ILE A 320 -5.32 1.53 -6.87
C ILE A 320 -5.97 0.79 -8.04
N THR A 321 -5.35 0.78 -9.22
CA THR A 321 -6.02 0.31 -10.44
C THR A 321 -5.61 -1.09 -10.89
N HIS A 322 -4.56 -1.69 -10.31
CA HIS A 322 -4.05 -2.97 -10.79
C HIS A 322 -4.94 -4.18 -10.44
N TYR A 323 -5.55 -4.19 -9.26
CA TYR A 323 -6.18 -5.41 -8.74
C TYR A 323 -7.44 -5.85 -9.50
N PRO A 324 -8.29 -4.96 -10.03
CA PRO A 324 -9.33 -5.35 -10.98
C PRO A 324 -8.81 -6.12 -12.20
N LEU A 325 -7.59 -5.82 -12.66
CA LEU A 325 -6.93 -6.56 -13.75
C LEU A 325 -6.41 -7.92 -13.27
N ILE A 326 -5.97 -8.02 -12.01
CA ILE A 326 -5.58 -9.29 -11.39
C ILE A 326 -6.79 -10.23 -11.29
N TYR A 327 -7.97 -9.74 -10.91
CA TYR A 327 -9.20 -10.53 -10.94
C TYR A 327 -9.48 -11.08 -12.35
N MET A 328 -9.30 -10.25 -13.40
CA MET A 328 -9.46 -10.70 -14.79
C MET A 328 -8.45 -11.79 -15.15
N GLN A 329 -7.19 -11.61 -14.80
CA GLN A 329 -6.16 -12.61 -15.07
C GLN A 329 -6.46 -13.92 -14.35
N THR A 330 -6.87 -13.86 -13.08
CA THR A 330 -7.24 -15.04 -12.29
C THR A 330 -8.42 -15.77 -12.95
N SER A 331 -9.47 -15.06 -13.34
CA SER A 331 -10.61 -15.62 -14.05
C SER A 331 -10.19 -16.26 -15.39
N TRP A 332 -9.31 -15.60 -16.15
CA TRP A 332 -8.76 -16.14 -17.38
C TRP A 332 -7.98 -17.44 -17.12
N LYS A 333 -7.10 -17.47 -16.13
CA LYS A 333 -6.30 -18.64 -15.76
C LYS A 333 -7.17 -19.81 -15.32
N LEU A 334 -8.26 -19.56 -14.58
CA LEU A 334 -9.20 -20.61 -14.17
C LEU A 334 -9.98 -21.18 -15.36
N ARG A 335 -10.28 -20.35 -16.37
CA ARG A 335 -10.96 -20.77 -17.60
C ARG A 335 -10.05 -21.57 -18.54
N TYR A 336 -8.75 -21.27 -18.52
CA TYR A 336 -7.77 -21.90 -19.40
C TYR A 336 -6.58 -22.48 -18.60
N PRO A 337 -6.82 -23.46 -17.70
CA PRO A 337 -5.78 -23.99 -16.81
C PRO A 337 -4.64 -24.68 -17.58
N ASP A 338 -4.96 -25.30 -18.73
CA ASP A 338 -4.03 -26.07 -19.55
C ASP A 338 -3.37 -25.23 -20.66
N ALA A 339 -3.53 -23.91 -20.65
CA ALA A 339 -2.89 -23.05 -21.63
C ALA A 339 -1.35 -23.21 -21.59
N PRO A 340 -0.66 -23.13 -22.74
CA PRO A 340 0.81 -23.18 -22.77
C PRO A 340 1.46 -22.12 -21.88
N VAL A 341 2.60 -22.46 -21.26
CA VAL A 341 3.34 -21.55 -20.37
C VAL A 341 3.63 -20.21 -21.04
N GLY A 342 3.99 -20.22 -22.33
CA GLY A 342 4.18 -19.00 -23.11
C GLY A 342 2.96 -18.09 -23.14
N THR A 343 1.74 -18.66 -23.18
CA THR A 343 0.48 -17.90 -23.15
C THR A 343 0.27 -17.27 -21.76
N HIS A 344 0.54 -17.99 -20.67
CA HIS A 344 0.48 -17.43 -19.31
C HIS A 344 1.45 -16.27 -19.13
N ILE A 345 2.67 -16.41 -19.65
CA ILE A 345 3.67 -15.32 -19.62
C ILE A 345 3.17 -14.10 -20.42
N MET A 346 2.64 -14.31 -21.62
CA MET A 346 2.07 -13.23 -22.45
C MET A 346 0.93 -12.52 -21.75
N VAL A 347 0.00 -13.25 -21.14
CA VAL A 347 -1.11 -12.67 -20.37
C VAL A 347 -0.59 -11.86 -19.19
N GLY A 348 0.38 -12.38 -18.43
CA GLY A 348 1.00 -11.65 -17.32
C GLY A 348 1.68 -10.35 -17.75
N ILE A 349 2.49 -10.40 -18.82
CA ILE A 349 3.15 -9.22 -19.39
C ILE A 349 2.10 -8.19 -19.88
N SER A 350 1.07 -8.66 -20.57
CA SER A 350 -0.01 -7.80 -21.08
C SER A 350 -0.77 -7.14 -19.92
N THR A 351 -1.09 -7.89 -18.86
CA THR A 351 -1.75 -7.36 -17.67
C THR A 351 -0.90 -6.28 -17.00
N LEU A 352 0.41 -6.51 -16.83
CA LEU A 352 1.33 -5.50 -16.29
C LEU A 352 1.39 -4.25 -17.18
N ALA A 353 1.51 -4.42 -18.50
CA ALA A 353 1.57 -3.29 -19.43
C ALA A 353 0.28 -2.46 -19.40
N ILE A 354 -0.89 -3.12 -19.37
CA ILE A 354 -2.20 -2.47 -19.26
C ILE A 354 -2.33 -1.76 -17.91
N ALA A 355 -1.89 -2.38 -16.80
CA ALA A 355 -1.90 -1.75 -15.48
C ALA A 355 -1.07 -0.46 -15.44
N LEU A 356 0.14 -0.49 -16.01
CA LEU A 356 1.00 0.69 -16.12
C LEU A 356 0.39 1.78 -17.00
N PHE A 357 -0.22 1.40 -18.11
CA PHE A 357 -0.90 2.33 -19.02
C PHE A 357 -2.12 2.99 -18.35
N ILE A 358 -2.98 2.21 -17.69
CA ILE A 358 -4.13 2.73 -16.93
C ILE A 358 -3.65 3.65 -15.80
N ALA A 359 -2.62 3.27 -15.07
CA ALA A 359 -2.06 4.09 -13.98
C ALA A 359 -1.52 5.43 -14.49
N TRP A 360 -0.83 5.43 -15.61
CA TRP A 360 -0.33 6.66 -16.25
C TRP A 360 -1.49 7.55 -16.74
N GLY A 361 -2.49 6.96 -17.38
CA GLY A 361 -3.69 7.66 -17.82
C GLY A 361 -4.47 8.24 -16.64
N ALA A 362 -4.71 7.44 -15.61
CA ALA A 362 -5.37 7.86 -14.38
C ALA A 362 -4.63 9.02 -13.69
N TYR A 363 -3.29 8.97 -13.63
CA TYR A 363 -2.50 10.08 -13.12
C TYR A 363 -2.70 11.36 -13.94
N LYS A 364 -2.54 11.27 -15.25
CA LYS A 364 -2.55 12.46 -16.14
C LYS A 364 -3.94 13.07 -16.33
N LEU A 365 -4.95 12.23 -16.54
CA LEU A 365 -6.28 12.67 -16.94
C LEU A 365 -7.22 12.90 -15.76
N TYR A 366 -6.93 12.30 -14.60
CA TYR A 366 -7.83 12.37 -13.46
C TYR A 366 -7.12 12.83 -12.17
N ASP A 367 -6.15 12.08 -11.63
CA ASP A 367 -5.58 12.32 -10.29
C ASP A 367 -4.95 13.71 -10.17
N ALA A 368 -4.05 14.08 -11.08
CA ALA A 368 -3.37 15.36 -11.02
C ALA A 368 -4.33 16.54 -11.25
N PRO A 369 -5.20 16.56 -12.29
CA PRO A 369 -6.16 17.65 -12.48
C PRO A 369 -7.16 17.79 -11.33
N VAL A 370 -7.73 16.68 -10.84
CA VAL A 370 -8.71 16.71 -9.74
C VAL A 370 -8.09 17.23 -8.45
N ARG A 371 -6.87 16.79 -8.11
CA ARG A 371 -6.15 17.29 -6.92
C ARG A 371 -5.83 18.78 -7.04
N GLU A 372 -5.44 19.25 -8.21
CA GLU A 372 -5.20 20.66 -8.45
C GLU A 372 -6.49 21.47 -8.30
N TRP A 373 -7.57 21.06 -8.93
CA TRP A 373 -8.88 21.69 -8.83
C TRP A 373 -9.40 21.74 -7.38
N LEU A 374 -9.32 20.62 -6.63
CA LEU A 374 -9.70 20.58 -5.22
C LEU A 374 -8.82 21.50 -4.36
N THR A 375 -7.52 21.56 -4.66
CA THR A 375 -6.61 22.44 -3.93
C THR A 375 -6.97 23.90 -4.13
N GLN A 376 -7.28 24.31 -5.37
CA GLN A 376 -7.66 25.69 -5.70
C GLN A 376 -9.02 26.05 -5.12
N ASN A 377 -10.02 25.18 -5.29
CA ASN A 377 -11.41 25.51 -4.99
C ASN A 377 -11.85 25.17 -3.55
N TRP A 378 -11.21 24.22 -2.89
CA TRP A 378 -11.61 23.78 -1.56
C TRP A 378 -10.59 24.11 -0.48
N ALA A 379 -9.29 23.98 -0.75
CA ALA A 379 -8.27 24.24 0.26
C ALA A 379 -7.87 25.74 0.32
N ARG A 380 -7.83 26.45 -0.82
CA ARG A 380 -7.40 27.87 -0.90
C ARG A 380 -8.54 28.89 -0.70
N LYS A 381 -9.77 28.58 -1.08
CA LYS A 381 -10.92 29.51 -1.06
C LYS A 381 -11.29 30.14 0.29
N LYS A 382 -10.68 29.76 1.41
CA LYS A 382 -10.97 30.31 2.73
C LYS A 382 -10.27 31.65 3.03
N ASN A 383 -9.51 32.18 2.09
CA ASN A 383 -8.69 33.38 2.30
C ASN A 383 -9.30 34.68 1.72
N GLU A 384 -10.50 34.59 1.11
CA GLU A 384 -11.15 35.74 0.45
C GLU A 384 -12.42 36.23 1.17
N LYS A 385 -12.67 35.78 2.43
CA LYS A 385 -13.77 36.31 3.26
C LYS A 385 -13.27 36.89 4.57
#